data_7019ee2c79e3e08a0c0fc0d372e1e9f1
#
_entry.id   7019ee2c79e3e08a0c0fc0d372e1e9f1
#
_cell.length_a   1.000
_cell.length_b   1.000
_cell.length_c   1.000
_cell.angle_alpha   90.00
_cell.angle_beta   90.00
_cell.angle_gamma   90.00
#
_symmetry.space_group_name_H-M   'P 1'
#
loop_
_entity.id
_entity.type
_entity.pdbx_description
1 polymer ?
#
loop_
_entity_poly.entity_id
_entity_poly.type
_entity_poly.pdbx_seq_one_letter_code
_entity_poly.pdbx_strand_id
1 'polypeptide(L)'
;FSLYVTDVEPAFTLGEMAKMKNDSILKLKSEKVFDLNKQKKLPLLPKRIAVISVETSRGYQDFIITINNYHKKFALELSLFEATLQGDNAITTIVRALQKIASRIDDFDVVTIIRGGAGDTGLACYDEYALAKEVACFPIPIVTGIGHATNETVTEMVAFKNCITPTAAADFFLEKFYAQDILINQLSEKLINSVSQSLND
;
A
#
# COMPACT_ATOMS: atom_id res chain seq x y z
N PHE A 1 13.69 -44.32 7.47
CA PHE A 1 12.51 -44.24 6.58
C PHE A 1 12.45 -42.84 6.03
N SER A 2 12.71 -42.70 4.72
CA SER A 2 12.49 -41.43 4.00
C SER A 2 11.16 -41.55 3.26
N LEU A 3 10.21 -40.69 3.59
CA LEU A 3 8.95 -40.57 2.82
C LEU A 3 9.21 -39.59 1.66
N TYR A 4 9.09 -40.07 0.45
CA TYR A 4 9.06 -39.24 -0.77
C TYR A 4 7.58 -38.88 -1.05
N VAL A 5 7.23 -37.60 -0.94
CA VAL A 5 5.93 -37.11 -1.39
C VAL A 5 6.03 -36.97 -2.91
N THR A 6 5.33 -37.83 -3.64
CA THR A 6 5.37 -37.88 -5.10
C THR A 6 4.24 -37.10 -5.78
N ASP A 7 3.23 -36.67 -5.03
CA ASP A 7 2.12 -35.88 -5.58
C ASP A 7 1.38 -35.14 -4.47
N VAL A 8 1.05 -33.86 -4.69
CA VAL A 8 0.16 -33.06 -3.83
C VAL A 8 -1.01 -32.66 -4.72
N GLU A 9 -2.23 -33.03 -4.32
CA GLU A 9 -3.43 -32.71 -5.07
C GLU A 9 -3.66 -31.18 -5.04
N PRO A 10 -3.47 -30.43 -6.15
CA PRO A 10 -3.56 -28.96 -6.16
C PRO A 10 -4.92 -28.44 -5.72
N ALA A 11 -5.99 -29.22 -5.98
CA ALA A 11 -7.36 -28.87 -5.61
C ALA A 11 -7.59 -28.84 -4.09
N PHE A 12 -6.91 -29.70 -3.31
CA PHE A 12 -7.00 -29.73 -1.85
C PHE A 12 -6.32 -28.49 -1.24
N THR A 13 -5.14 -28.16 -1.73
CA THR A 13 -4.38 -27.00 -1.28
C THR A 13 -5.10 -25.68 -1.59
N LEU A 14 -5.72 -25.55 -2.78
CA LEU A 14 -6.51 -24.38 -3.16
C LEU A 14 -7.77 -24.25 -2.30
N GLY A 15 -8.43 -25.37 -1.94
CA GLY A 15 -9.57 -25.35 -1.03
C GLY A 15 -9.22 -24.88 0.39
N GLU A 16 -8.08 -25.31 0.91
CA GLU A 16 -7.59 -24.88 2.22
C GLU A 16 -7.21 -23.39 2.24
N MET A 17 -6.54 -22.90 1.20
CA MET A 17 -6.21 -21.47 1.07
C MET A 17 -7.47 -20.61 0.98
N ALA A 18 -8.46 -21.01 0.19
CA ALA A 18 -9.74 -20.31 0.09
C ALA A 18 -10.48 -20.28 1.43
N LYS A 19 -10.45 -21.40 2.19
CA LYS A 19 -11.03 -21.48 3.53
C LYS A 19 -10.33 -20.52 4.49
N MET A 20 -9.00 -20.55 4.57
CA MET A 20 -8.20 -19.66 5.40
C MET A 20 -8.51 -18.17 5.13
N LYS A 21 -8.58 -17.79 3.86
CA LYS A 21 -8.96 -16.45 3.43
C LYS A 21 -10.35 -16.06 3.96
N ASN A 22 -11.35 -16.93 3.77
CA ASN A 22 -12.70 -16.68 4.26
C ASN A 22 -12.76 -16.59 5.79
N ASP A 23 -12.05 -17.46 6.51
CA ASP A 23 -12.01 -17.45 7.97
C ASP A 23 -11.40 -16.15 8.49
N SER A 24 -10.33 -15.65 7.85
CA SER A 24 -9.70 -14.37 8.14
C SER A 24 -10.69 -13.22 7.94
N ILE A 25 -11.40 -13.17 6.82
CA ILE A 25 -12.42 -12.14 6.52
C ILE A 25 -13.55 -12.16 7.56
N LEU A 26 -14.10 -13.34 7.86
CA LEU A 26 -15.18 -13.48 8.84
C LEU A 26 -14.76 -12.99 10.23
N LYS A 27 -13.54 -13.34 10.64
CA LYS A 27 -12.98 -12.93 11.92
C LYS A 27 -12.80 -11.43 12.01
N LEU A 28 -12.20 -10.78 10.99
CA LEU A 28 -12.03 -9.33 10.94
C LEU A 28 -13.37 -8.58 10.95
N LYS A 29 -14.39 -9.11 10.26
CA LYS A 29 -15.75 -8.56 10.27
C LYS A 29 -16.43 -8.72 11.64
N SER A 30 -16.30 -9.88 12.29
CA SER A 30 -16.87 -10.13 13.62
C SER A 30 -16.28 -9.19 14.68
N GLU A 31 -15.00 -8.84 14.56
CA GLU A 31 -14.29 -7.88 15.41
C GLU A 31 -14.56 -6.42 15.01
N LYS A 32 -15.29 -6.17 13.92
CA LYS A 32 -15.60 -4.85 13.37
C LYS A 32 -14.37 -4.03 12.99
N VAL A 33 -13.26 -4.69 12.65
CA VAL A 33 -12.01 -4.03 12.27
C VAL A 33 -11.79 -3.97 10.75
N PHE A 34 -12.55 -4.74 9.97
CA PHE A 34 -12.34 -4.93 8.53
C PHE A 34 -12.25 -3.63 7.72
N ASP A 35 -12.98 -2.60 8.10
CA ASP A 35 -13.04 -1.33 7.37
C ASP A 35 -12.36 -0.16 8.11
N LEU A 36 -11.66 -0.40 9.22
CA LEU A 36 -11.08 0.68 10.02
C LEU A 36 -10.01 1.48 9.27
N ASN A 37 -9.14 0.82 8.52
CA ASN A 37 -8.11 1.54 7.76
C ASN A 37 -8.70 2.31 6.58
N LYS A 38 -9.74 1.79 5.93
CA LYS A 38 -10.47 2.48 4.85
C LYS A 38 -11.10 3.81 5.28
N GLN A 39 -11.43 3.94 6.58
CA GLN A 39 -12.04 5.15 7.14
C GLN A 39 -11.01 6.19 7.57
N LYS A 40 -9.72 5.88 7.49
CA LYS A 40 -8.66 6.84 7.81
C LYS A 40 -8.65 8.01 6.81
N LYS A 41 -8.20 9.16 7.27
CA LYS A 41 -8.09 10.34 6.41
C LYS A 41 -6.67 10.43 5.85
N LEU A 42 -6.55 10.36 4.55
CA LEU A 42 -5.30 10.67 3.86
C LEU A 42 -5.17 12.20 3.77
N PRO A 43 -4.04 12.79 4.14
CA PRO A 43 -3.77 14.21 3.88
C PRO A 43 -3.94 14.56 2.41
N LEU A 44 -4.30 15.81 2.14
CA LEU A 44 -4.46 16.32 0.78
C LEU A 44 -3.18 16.17 -0.04
N LEU A 45 -2.03 16.39 0.59
CA LEU A 45 -0.68 16.22 0.05
C LEU A 45 0.11 15.30 1.00
N PRO A 46 0.03 13.96 0.82
CA PRO A 46 0.79 13.01 1.64
C PRO A 46 2.27 13.04 1.22
N LYS A 47 3.08 13.82 1.92
CA LYS A 47 4.48 14.04 1.58
C LYS A 47 5.42 12.99 2.15
N ARG A 48 5.14 12.52 3.38
CA ARG A 48 6.02 11.63 4.14
C ARG A 48 5.47 10.21 4.06
N ILE A 49 6.07 9.41 3.21
CA ILE A 49 5.60 8.05 2.88
C ILE A 49 6.56 7.03 3.48
N ALA A 50 6.08 6.21 4.41
CA ALA A 50 6.79 5.03 4.86
C ALA A 50 6.58 3.88 3.86
N VAL A 51 7.63 3.33 3.30
CA VAL A 51 7.58 2.25 2.31
C VAL A 51 8.06 0.95 2.95
N ILE A 52 7.19 -0.05 3.04
CA ILE A 52 7.55 -1.41 3.46
C ILE A 52 7.84 -2.21 2.20
N SER A 53 9.10 -2.58 2.00
CA SER A 53 9.54 -3.33 0.82
C SER A 53 10.91 -3.96 1.04
N VAL A 54 11.43 -4.62 0.00
CA VAL A 54 12.83 -5.03 -0.12
C VAL A 54 13.51 -4.07 -1.08
N GLU A 55 14.61 -3.46 -0.68
CA GLU A 55 15.32 -2.44 -1.47
C GLU A 55 15.67 -2.94 -2.87
N THR A 56 16.12 -4.18 -2.99
CA THR A 56 16.52 -4.79 -4.26
C THR A 56 15.35 -5.38 -5.06
N SER A 57 14.12 -5.31 -4.56
CA SER A 57 12.97 -5.86 -5.27
C SER A 57 12.61 -5.01 -6.49
N ARG A 58 12.23 -5.69 -7.59
CA ARG A 58 11.80 -5.00 -8.81
C ARG A 58 10.62 -4.05 -8.55
N GLY A 59 9.66 -4.47 -7.73
CA GLY A 59 8.50 -3.62 -7.43
C GLY A 59 8.88 -2.33 -6.70
N TYR A 60 9.82 -2.40 -5.76
CA TYR A 60 10.34 -1.21 -5.09
C TYR A 60 11.06 -0.30 -6.09
N GLN A 61 11.90 -0.86 -6.95
CA GLN A 61 12.60 -0.08 -7.97
C GLN A 61 11.62 0.60 -8.95
N ASP A 62 10.61 -0.11 -9.42
CA ASP A 62 9.58 0.45 -10.31
C ASP A 62 8.81 1.58 -9.61
N PHE A 63 8.47 1.43 -8.33
CA PHE A 63 7.84 2.46 -7.50
C PHE A 63 8.73 3.71 -7.38
N ILE A 64 10.00 3.53 -7.02
CA ILE A 64 10.97 4.63 -6.85
C ILE A 64 11.23 5.35 -8.18
N ILE A 65 11.40 4.62 -9.29
CA ILE A 65 11.61 5.21 -10.61
C ILE A 65 10.40 6.08 -10.97
N THR A 66 9.18 5.60 -10.75
CA THR A 66 7.97 6.35 -11.04
C THR A 66 7.90 7.62 -10.21
N ILE A 67 8.15 7.55 -8.91
CA ILE A 67 8.18 8.75 -8.03
C ILE A 67 9.29 9.73 -8.47
N ASN A 68 10.49 9.22 -8.76
CA ASN A 68 11.64 10.06 -9.09
C ASN A 68 11.52 10.79 -10.42
N ASN A 69 10.76 10.27 -11.38
CA ASN A 69 10.46 10.99 -12.62
C ASN A 69 9.80 12.34 -12.37
N TYR A 70 9.17 12.52 -11.21
CA TYR A 70 8.46 13.73 -10.81
C TYR A 70 9.05 14.43 -9.57
N HIS A 71 10.14 13.90 -9.00
CA HIS A 71 10.77 14.43 -7.79
C HIS A 71 11.18 15.91 -7.89
N LYS A 72 11.55 16.38 -9.07
CA LYS A 72 11.89 17.80 -9.28
C LYS A 72 10.69 18.74 -9.13
N LYS A 73 9.47 18.19 -9.25
CA LYS A 73 8.22 18.96 -9.17
C LYS A 73 7.57 18.87 -7.80
N PHE A 74 7.65 17.71 -7.15
CA PHE A 74 6.99 17.44 -5.88
C PHE A 74 7.99 16.95 -4.83
N ALA A 75 8.00 17.60 -3.67
CA ALA A 75 8.84 17.21 -2.54
C ALA A 75 8.21 16.04 -1.77
N LEU A 76 8.47 14.82 -2.23
CA LEU A 76 8.07 13.58 -1.57
C LEU A 76 9.25 13.03 -0.77
N GLU A 77 9.01 12.67 0.48
CA GLU A 77 9.97 12.06 1.38
C GLU A 77 9.61 10.57 1.55
N LEU A 78 10.49 9.70 1.09
CA LEU A 78 10.31 8.26 1.16
C LEU A 78 11.25 7.68 2.21
N SER A 79 10.71 6.91 3.14
CA SER A 79 11.49 6.18 4.14
C SER A 79 11.27 4.68 3.97
N LEU A 80 12.30 3.94 3.60
CA LEU A 80 12.25 2.49 3.44
C LEU A 80 12.32 1.79 4.80
N PHE A 81 11.39 0.88 5.01
CA PHE A 81 11.37 -0.09 6.11
C PHE A 81 11.51 -1.49 5.51
N GLU A 82 12.69 -2.04 5.57
CA GLU A 82 12.95 -3.35 4.98
C GLU A 82 12.16 -4.46 5.66
N ALA A 83 11.49 -5.28 4.84
CA ALA A 83 10.78 -6.48 5.27
C ALA A 83 10.81 -7.54 4.18
N THR A 84 10.95 -8.80 4.56
CA THR A 84 10.74 -9.93 3.65
C THR A 84 9.26 -9.97 3.26
N LEU A 85 8.96 -10.03 1.95
CA LEU A 85 7.61 -9.88 1.43
C LEU A 85 6.98 -11.19 0.96
N GLN A 86 7.65 -12.32 1.19
CA GLN A 86 7.19 -13.66 0.81
C GLN A 86 7.87 -14.73 1.70
N GLY A 87 7.26 -15.91 1.77
CA GLY A 87 7.74 -17.01 2.58
C GLY A 87 7.39 -16.85 4.07
N ASP A 88 7.90 -17.77 4.90
CA ASP A 88 7.49 -17.96 6.30
C ASP A 88 7.74 -16.76 7.21
N ASN A 89 8.74 -15.95 6.90
CA ASN A 89 9.11 -14.78 7.69
C ASN A 89 8.38 -13.48 7.26
N ALA A 90 7.59 -13.52 6.20
CA ALA A 90 6.96 -12.32 5.64
C ALA A 90 6.09 -11.59 6.67
N ILE A 91 5.17 -12.30 7.30
CA ILE A 91 4.25 -11.73 8.30
C ILE A 91 5.04 -11.08 9.43
N THR A 92 5.97 -11.80 10.01
CA THR A 92 6.77 -11.32 11.16
C THR A 92 7.56 -10.06 10.82
N THR A 93 8.17 -10.00 9.64
CA THR A 93 8.99 -8.86 9.22
C THR A 93 8.14 -7.65 8.84
N ILE A 94 7.00 -7.84 8.16
CA ILE A 94 6.07 -6.77 7.81
C ILE A 94 5.45 -6.18 9.09
N VAL A 95 4.98 -7.02 10.01
CA VAL A 95 4.43 -6.57 11.30
C VAL A 95 5.46 -5.80 12.10
N ARG A 96 6.71 -6.27 12.15
CA ARG A 96 7.81 -5.53 12.79
C ARG A 96 8.08 -4.18 12.12
N ALA A 97 8.01 -4.10 10.80
CA ALA A 97 8.13 -2.84 10.09
C ALA A 97 6.98 -1.88 10.45
N LEU A 98 5.74 -2.37 10.49
CA LEU A 98 4.57 -1.59 10.93
C LEU A 98 4.76 -1.08 12.37
N GLN A 99 5.24 -1.90 13.29
CA GLN A 99 5.52 -1.51 14.68
C GLN A 99 6.59 -0.42 14.77
N LYS A 100 7.66 -0.51 13.97
CA LYS A 100 8.69 0.54 13.88
C LYS A 100 8.11 1.85 13.36
N ILE A 101 7.24 1.80 12.37
CA ILE A 101 6.55 2.98 11.84
C ILE A 101 5.61 3.55 12.91
N ALA A 102 4.86 2.70 13.61
CA ALA A 102 3.95 3.11 14.69
C ALA A 102 4.67 3.84 15.84
N SER A 103 5.92 3.45 16.16
CA SER A 103 6.73 4.13 17.18
C SER A 103 7.17 5.56 16.78
N ARG A 104 7.01 5.92 15.50
CA ARG A 104 7.35 7.23 14.91
C ARG A 104 6.21 7.73 14.03
N ILE A 105 4.99 7.54 14.48
CA ILE A 105 3.79 7.74 13.64
C ILE A 105 3.66 9.18 13.12
N ASP A 106 4.09 10.16 13.90
CA ASP A 106 4.03 11.58 13.55
C ASP A 106 5.00 11.97 12.42
N ASP A 107 5.95 11.09 12.08
CA ASP A 107 6.90 11.31 10.98
C ASP A 107 6.27 10.97 9.61
N PHE A 108 5.11 10.31 9.59
CA PHE A 108 4.54 9.76 8.36
C PHE A 108 3.08 10.18 8.13
N ASP A 109 2.75 10.43 6.88
CA ASP A 109 1.39 10.75 6.44
C ASP A 109 0.65 9.49 5.98
N VAL A 110 1.38 8.49 5.49
CA VAL A 110 0.84 7.26 4.90
C VAL A 110 1.91 6.16 4.91
N VAL A 111 1.48 4.92 4.99
CA VAL A 111 2.32 3.75 4.75
C VAL A 111 1.99 3.15 3.39
N THR A 112 2.98 2.64 2.68
CA THR A 112 2.74 1.81 1.49
C THR A 112 3.47 0.48 1.61
N ILE A 113 2.79 -0.61 1.26
CA ILE A 113 3.37 -1.97 1.18
C ILE A 113 3.55 -2.30 -0.29
N ILE A 114 4.80 -2.36 -0.73
CA ILE A 114 5.15 -2.55 -2.14
C ILE A 114 5.82 -3.91 -2.32
N ARG A 115 5.18 -4.78 -3.09
CA ARG A 115 5.73 -6.07 -3.52
C ARG A 115 5.74 -6.13 -5.04
N GLY A 116 6.76 -6.67 -5.64
CA GLY A 116 6.81 -6.87 -7.07
C GLY A 116 7.64 -8.08 -7.46
N GLY A 117 7.33 -8.67 -8.60
CA GLY A 117 8.20 -9.57 -9.32
C GLY A 117 8.04 -11.07 -9.11
N ALA A 118 7.19 -11.54 -8.24
CA ALA A 118 6.99 -12.99 -8.08
C ALA A 118 5.50 -13.33 -8.24
N GLY A 119 5.05 -13.67 -9.40
CA GLY A 119 3.71 -14.21 -9.69
C GLY A 119 2.77 -14.51 -8.49
N ASP A 120 1.88 -15.45 -8.57
CA ASP A 120 0.96 -15.84 -7.48
C ASP A 120 1.66 -16.53 -6.28
N THR A 121 2.90 -16.96 -6.48
CA THR A 121 3.65 -17.66 -5.43
C THR A 121 4.02 -16.70 -4.30
N GLY A 122 3.62 -17.06 -3.05
CA GLY A 122 3.94 -16.29 -1.85
C GLY A 122 2.94 -15.20 -1.46
N LEU A 123 1.74 -15.19 -2.08
CA LEU A 123 0.65 -14.28 -1.67
C LEU A 123 -0.13 -14.79 -0.44
N ALA A 124 -0.05 -16.07 -0.11
CA ALA A 124 -0.79 -16.66 1.00
C ALA A 124 -0.59 -15.95 2.34
N CYS A 125 0.61 -15.42 2.60
CA CYS A 125 0.89 -14.67 3.83
C CYS A 125 0.02 -13.39 3.96
N TYR A 126 -0.44 -12.82 2.86
CA TYR A 126 -1.32 -11.63 2.87
C TYR A 126 -2.81 -11.98 3.11
N ASP A 127 -3.18 -13.24 3.09
CA ASP A 127 -4.52 -13.73 3.47
C ASP A 127 -4.60 -14.08 4.97
N GLU A 128 -3.44 -14.06 5.67
CA GLU A 128 -3.38 -14.37 7.09
C GLU A 128 -4.02 -13.28 7.95
N TYR A 129 -4.89 -13.72 8.87
CA TYR A 129 -5.58 -12.84 9.80
C TYR A 129 -4.62 -11.91 10.60
N ALA A 130 -3.48 -12.43 11.03
CA ALA A 130 -2.53 -11.68 11.86
C ALA A 130 -2.02 -10.43 11.14
N LEU A 131 -1.60 -10.56 9.87
CA LEU A 131 -1.14 -9.41 9.07
C LEU A 131 -2.29 -8.48 8.70
N ALA A 132 -3.41 -9.04 8.24
CA ALA A 132 -4.56 -8.25 7.84
C ALA A 132 -5.12 -7.42 9.01
N LYS A 133 -5.11 -7.94 10.24
CA LYS A 133 -5.53 -7.21 11.44
C LYS A 133 -4.61 -6.04 11.75
N GLU A 134 -3.30 -6.23 11.68
CA GLU A 134 -2.33 -5.14 11.90
C GLU A 134 -2.54 -4.01 10.87
N VAL A 135 -2.76 -4.36 9.61
CA VAL A 135 -3.07 -3.38 8.55
C VAL A 135 -4.42 -2.69 8.79
N ALA A 136 -5.46 -3.45 9.10
CA ALA A 136 -6.80 -2.91 9.36
C ALA A 136 -6.83 -1.92 10.52
N CYS A 137 -6.11 -2.22 11.61
CA CYS A 137 -6.08 -1.42 12.83
C CYS A 137 -5.03 -0.29 12.80
N PHE A 138 -4.22 -0.19 11.74
CA PHE A 138 -3.11 0.75 11.70
C PHE A 138 -3.61 2.21 11.81
N PRO A 139 -2.92 3.09 12.59
CA PRO A 139 -3.43 4.43 12.93
C PRO A 139 -3.49 5.41 11.74
N ILE A 140 -2.64 5.25 10.72
CA ILE A 140 -2.65 6.06 9.49
C ILE A 140 -3.03 5.21 8.28
N PRO A 141 -3.40 5.81 7.12
CA PRO A 141 -3.74 5.07 5.91
C PRO A 141 -2.62 4.15 5.45
N ILE A 142 -2.99 2.94 4.99
CA ILE A 142 -2.08 2.01 4.33
C ILE A 142 -2.52 1.83 2.88
N VAL A 143 -1.59 2.04 1.95
CA VAL A 143 -1.77 1.80 0.52
C VAL A 143 -0.99 0.55 0.15
N THR A 144 -1.58 -0.36 -0.62
CA THR A 144 -0.91 -1.58 -1.08
C THR A 144 -0.64 -1.52 -2.58
N GLY A 145 0.51 -2.01 -2.99
CA GLY A 145 0.89 -2.29 -4.38
C GLY A 145 1.57 -3.66 -4.40
N ILE A 146 0.81 -4.71 -4.04
CA ILE A 146 1.33 -6.07 -3.84
C ILE A 146 1.30 -6.86 -5.15
N GLY A 147 0.38 -6.52 -6.04
CA GLY A 147 0.41 -6.94 -7.42
C GLY A 147 -0.29 -8.25 -7.77
N HIS A 148 -1.64 -8.28 -7.80
CA HIS A 148 -2.37 -9.20 -8.70
C HIS A 148 -3.78 -8.68 -9.02
N ALA A 149 -4.10 -8.61 -10.32
CA ALA A 149 -5.38 -8.10 -10.80
C ALA A 149 -6.55 -9.07 -10.55
N THR A 150 -6.27 -10.36 -10.38
CA THR A 150 -7.30 -11.40 -10.36
C THR A 150 -7.63 -11.98 -8.99
N ASN A 151 -6.79 -11.78 -7.97
CA ASN A 151 -6.98 -12.36 -6.65
C ASN A 151 -6.54 -11.44 -5.52
N GLU A 152 -7.41 -10.50 -5.17
CA GLU A 152 -7.17 -9.56 -4.06
C GLU A 152 -7.00 -10.29 -2.74
N THR A 153 -5.93 -10.04 -2.01
CA THR A 153 -5.65 -10.64 -0.70
C THR A 153 -6.44 -9.95 0.42
N VAL A 154 -6.60 -10.63 1.58
CA VAL A 154 -7.29 -10.03 2.75
C VAL A 154 -6.60 -8.76 3.23
N THR A 155 -5.28 -8.71 3.19
CA THR A 155 -4.49 -7.52 3.53
C THR A 155 -4.82 -6.34 2.60
N GLU A 156 -4.97 -6.58 1.30
CA GLU A 156 -5.39 -5.57 0.33
C GLU A 156 -6.84 -5.14 0.56
N MET A 157 -7.72 -6.09 0.89
CA MET A 157 -9.13 -5.80 1.16
C MET A 157 -9.34 -4.87 2.36
N VAL A 158 -8.51 -4.94 3.40
CA VAL A 158 -8.64 -4.12 4.60
C VAL A 158 -7.85 -2.82 4.55
N ALA A 159 -6.93 -2.68 3.60
CA ALA A 159 -6.13 -1.48 3.43
C ALA A 159 -6.98 -0.26 3.02
N PHE A 160 -6.47 0.93 3.25
CA PHE A 160 -7.09 2.19 2.81
C PHE A 160 -7.30 2.22 1.30
N LYS A 161 -6.31 1.75 0.54
CA LYS A 161 -6.35 1.69 -0.92
C LYS A 161 -5.50 0.54 -1.44
N ASN A 162 -6.09 -0.30 -2.28
CA ASN A 162 -5.37 -1.26 -3.09
C ASN A 162 -5.07 -0.64 -4.47
N CYS A 163 -3.80 -0.59 -4.85
CA CYS A 163 -3.31 -0.05 -6.12
C CYS A 163 -2.82 -1.14 -7.09
N ILE A 164 -3.12 -2.41 -6.82
CA ILE A 164 -2.76 -3.57 -7.64
C ILE A 164 -1.25 -3.67 -7.92
N THR A 165 -0.58 -2.64 -8.45
CA THR A 165 0.85 -2.67 -8.81
C THR A 165 1.65 -1.59 -8.07
N PRO A 166 2.97 -1.79 -7.93
CA PRO A 166 3.88 -0.77 -7.42
C PRO A 166 3.79 0.58 -8.15
N THR A 167 3.75 0.53 -9.49
CA THR A 167 3.62 1.72 -10.33
C THR A 167 2.29 2.44 -10.09
N ALA A 168 1.18 1.70 -10.02
CA ALA A 168 -0.13 2.29 -9.71
C ALA A 168 -0.19 2.91 -8.30
N ALA A 169 0.57 2.36 -7.33
CA ALA A 169 0.70 2.97 -6.02
C ALA A 169 1.49 4.30 -6.07
N ALA A 170 2.54 4.37 -6.88
CA ALA A 170 3.27 5.62 -7.12
C ALA A 170 2.37 6.66 -7.81
N ASP A 171 1.66 6.28 -8.86
CA ASP A 171 0.74 7.15 -9.59
C ASP A 171 -0.37 7.69 -8.68
N PHE A 172 -0.93 6.85 -7.80
CA PHE A 172 -1.93 7.28 -6.81
C PHE A 172 -1.43 8.45 -5.94
N PHE A 173 -0.18 8.43 -5.48
CA PHE A 173 0.38 9.54 -4.73
C PHE A 173 0.60 10.76 -5.63
N LEU A 174 1.19 10.58 -6.81
CA LEU A 174 1.47 11.67 -7.74
C LEU A 174 0.20 12.40 -8.20
N GLU A 175 -0.89 11.69 -8.45
CA GLU A 175 -2.19 12.26 -8.81
C GLU A 175 -2.70 13.27 -7.75
N LYS A 176 -2.44 13.02 -6.46
CA LYS A 176 -2.80 13.97 -5.39
C LYS A 176 -2.09 15.31 -5.56
N PHE A 177 -0.81 15.26 -5.89
CA PHE A 177 -0.02 16.47 -6.11
C PHE A 177 -0.39 17.19 -7.41
N TYR A 178 -0.64 16.45 -8.48
CA TYR A 178 -1.10 17.03 -9.75
C TYR A 178 -2.44 17.73 -9.61
N ALA A 179 -3.39 17.13 -8.91
CA ALA A 179 -4.70 17.75 -8.69
C ALA A 179 -4.57 19.10 -7.98
N GLN A 180 -3.67 19.20 -6.99
CA GLN A 180 -3.43 20.46 -6.27
C GLN A 180 -2.67 21.49 -7.13
N ASP A 181 -1.68 21.04 -7.90
CA ASP A 181 -0.94 21.91 -8.83
C ASP A 181 -1.87 22.56 -9.86
N ILE A 182 -2.77 21.77 -10.46
CA ILE A 182 -3.77 22.30 -11.39
C ILE A 182 -4.68 23.34 -10.70
N LEU A 183 -5.15 23.04 -9.50
CA LEU A 183 -6.01 23.94 -8.74
C LEU A 183 -5.30 25.27 -8.41
N ILE A 184 -4.05 25.21 -7.98
CA ILE A 184 -3.24 26.40 -7.67
C ILE A 184 -3.05 27.25 -8.92
N ASN A 185 -2.73 26.64 -10.06
CA ASN A 185 -2.56 27.36 -11.33
C ASN A 185 -3.85 28.05 -11.76
N GLN A 186 -5.00 27.37 -11.70
CA GLN A 186 -6.31 27.95 -12.02
C GLN A 186 -6.66 29.13 -11.10
N LEU A 187 -6.38 29.02 -9.80
CA LEU A 187 -6.63 30.10 -8.85
C LEU A 187 -5.70 31.31 -9.11
N SER A 188 -4.44 31.05 -9.44
CA SER A 188 -3.47 32.10 -9.78
C SER A 188 -3.90 32.86 -11.02
N GLU A 189 -4.34 32.19 -12.09
CA GLU A 189 -4.85 32.83 -13.30
C GLU A 189 -6.09 33.67 -13.02
N LYS A 190 -7.03 33.17 -12.22
CA LYS A 190 -8.23 33.94 -11.84
C LYS A 190 -7.86 35.21 -11.08
N LEU A 191 -6.91 35.14 -10.15
CA LEU A 191 -6.44 36.30 -9.41
C LEU A 191 -5.78 37.34 -10.32
N ILE A 192 -4.90 36.92 -11.23
CA ILE A 192 -4.23 37.81 -12.18
C ILE A 192 -5.27 38.53 -13.05
N ASN A 193 -6.25 37.80 -13.60
CA ASN A 193 -7.29 38.36 -14.43
C ASN A 193 -8.17 39.36 -13.66
N SER A 194 -8.56 39.04 -12.43
CA SER A 194 -9.36 39.93 -11.58
C SER A 194 -8.63 41.23 -11.25
N VAL A 195 -7.34 41.14 -10.88
CA VAL A 195 -6.52 42.33 -10.62
C VAL A 195 -6.31 43.17 -11.86
N SER A 196 -6.05 42.55 -13.02
CA SER A 196 -5.87 43.25 -14.29
C SER A 196 -7.15 44.00 -14.73
N GLN A 197 -8.31 43.40 -14.45
CA GLN A 197 -9.60 44.03 -14.75
C GLN A 197 -9.85 45.24 -13.84
N SER A 198 -9.58 45.11 -12.55
CA SER A 198 -9.73 46.21 -11.56
C SER A 198 -8.75 47.38 -11.76
N LEU A 199 -7.65 47.18 -12.48
CA LEU A 199 -6.67 48.23 -12.79
C LEU A 199 -7.03 48.97 -14.10
N ASN A 200 -7.91 48.40 -14.94
CA ASN A 200 -8.33 48.99 -16.21
C ASN A 200 -9.69 49.74 -16.13
N ASP A 201 -10.39 49.57 -15.02
CA ASP A 201 -11.61 50.34 -14.64
C ASP A 201 -11.21 51.58 -13.80
#